data_39dde9d96a3f31942ec74e7faccbe614
#
_entry.id   39dde9d96a3f31942ec74e7faccbe614
#
_cell.length_a   1.000
_cell.length_b   1.000
_cell.length_c   1.000
_cell.angle_alpha   90.00
_cell.angle_beta   90.00
_cell.angle_gamma   90.00
#
_symmetry.space_group_name_H-M   'P 1'
#
loop_
_entity.id
_entity.type
_entity.pdbx_description
1 polymer ?
#
loop_
_entity_poly.entity_id
_entity_poly.type
_entity_poly.pdbx_seq_one_letter_code
_entity_poly.pdbx_strand_id
1 'polypeptide(L)'
;MLKSINRTARPHAHRLLQCLTVALRPLRLEELAEVLAFDFNEAPGGIPTVNPDRRQEVLSTCSSLITVVHDGDSRVVQFSHFSVKEFLTSDRLATGVGDISFHHIPPAPAHTILAQACLSVLLRPDDTMWGAFVQRFPLAKYASH
;
A
#
# COMPACT_ATOMS: atom_id res chain seq x y z
N MET A 1 -6.19 18.59 3.72
CA MET A 1 -5.30 17.40 3.63
C MET A 1 -5.66 16.51 2.43
N LEU A 2 -6.82 15.86 2.44
CA LEU A 2 -7.21 14.96 1.34
C LEU A 2 -7.39 15.67 0.00
N LYS A 3 -7.80 16.92 0.01
CA LYS A 3 -7.98 17.74 -1.21
C LYS A 3 -6.66 18.10 -1.91
N SER A 4 -5.52 18.00 -1.22
CA SER A 4 -4.21 18.28 -1.81
C SER A 4 -3.67 17.12 -2.65
N ILE A 5 -4.30 15.95 -2.60
CA ILE A 5 -3.88 14.80 -3.41
C ILE A 5 -4.29 15.05 -4.86
N ASN A 6 -3.31 15.03 -5.76
CA ASN A 6 -3.55 15.22 -7.19
C ASN A 6 -4.53 14.15 -7.73
N ARG A 7 -5.45 14.56 -8.59
CA ARG A 7 -6.46 13.65 -9.18
C ARG A 7 -5.84 12.43 -9.86
N THR A 8 -4.73 12.59 -10.55
CA THR A 8 -4.03 11.49 -11.23
C THR A 8 -3.39 10.50 -10.25
N ALA A 9 -3.01 10.96 -9.06
CA ALA A 9 -2.40 10.13 -8.01
C ALA A 9 -3.42 9.52 -7.04
N ARG A 10 -4.71 9.90 -7.13
CA ARG A 10 -5.76 9.43 -6.21
C ARG A 10 -5.91 7.90 -6.13
N PRO A 11 -5.90 7.15 -7.24
CA PRO A 11 -6.00 5.69 -7.15
C PRO A 11 -4.83 5.06 -6.41
N HIS A 12 -3.62 5.55 -6.64
CA HIS A 12 -2.42 5.07 -5.93
C HIS A 12 -2.44 5.46 -4.46
N ALA A 13 -2.82 6.71 -4.16
CA ALA A 13 -2.97 7.19 -2.80
C ALA A 13 -4.00 6.37 -2.02
N HIS A 14 -5.15 6.12 -2.61
CA HIS A 14 -6.21 5.34 -2.00
C HIS A 14 -5.75 3.92 -1.68
N ARG A 15 -5.09 3.26 -2.63
CA ARG A 15 -4.53 1.91 -2.45
C ARG A 15 -3.46 1.85 -1.36
N LEU A 16 -2.56 2.82 -1.32
CA LEU A 16 -1.56 2.95 -0.27
C LEU A 16 -2.21 3.07 1.11
N LEU A 17 -3.18 3.95 1.24
CA LEU A 17 -3.90 4.17 2.50
C LEU A 17 -4.72 2.93 2.90
N GLN A 18 -5.31 2.21 1.94
CA GLN A 18 -5.96 0.93 2.20
C GLN A 18 -5.00 -0.08 2.82
N CYS A 19 -3.81 -0.25 2.23
CA CYS A 19 -2.80 -1.18 2.76
C CYS A 19 -2.35 -0.82 4.17
N LEU A 20 -2.09 0.46 4.43
CA LEU A 20 -1.70 0.93 5.76
C LEU A 20 -2.79 0.74 6.81
N THR A 21 -4.06 0.86 6.40
CA THR A 21 -5.21 0.71 7.30
C THR A 21 -5.34 -0.71 7.85
N VAL A 22 -5.08 -1.72 7.03
CA VAL A 22 -5.32 -3.13 7.36
C VAL A 22 -4.05 -3.93 7.61
N ALA A 23 -2.88 -3.33 7.45
CA ALA A 23 -1.61 -4.01 7.68
C ALA A 23 -1.49 -4.49 9.13
N LEU A 24 -1.06 -5.73 9.30
CA LEU A 24 -0.87 -6.35 10.63
C LEU A 24 0.39 -5.82 11.33
N ARG A 25 1.36 -5.36 10.56
CA ARG A 25 2.55 -4.67 11.01
C ARG A 25 2.85 -3.49 10.09
N PRO A 26 3.67 -2.53 10.52
CA PRO A 26 4.09 -1.45 9.64
C PRO A 26 4.75 -2.01 8.37
N LEU A 27 4.32 -1.51 7.20
CA LEU A 27 4.85 -1.92 5.92
C LEU A 27 6.14 -1.17 5.59
N ARG A 28 7.10 -1.87 5.01
CA ARG A 28 8.30 -1.24 4.49
C ARG A 28 7.99 -0.48 3.21
N LEU A 29 8.79 0.54 2.92
CA LEU A 29 8.63 1.33 1.72
C LEU A 29 8.67 0.47 0.45
N GLU A 30 9.56 -0.53 0.43
CA GLU A 30 9.71 -1.46 -0.68
C GLU A 30 8.47 -2.35 -0.86
N GLU A 31 7.87 -2.80 0.24
CA GLU A 31 6.64 -3.60 0.23
C GLU A 31 5.46 -2.81 -0.35
N LEU A 32 5.31 -1.56 0.06
CA LEU A 32 4.28 -0.68 -0.49
C LEU A 32 4.50 -0.35 -1.97
N ALA A 33 5.73 -0.08 -2.36
CA ALA A 33 6.07 0.18 -3.75
C ALA A 33 5.70 -1.02 -4.63
N GLU A 34 5.91 -2.24 -4.13
CA GLU A 34 5.54 -3.47 -4.83
C GLU A 34 4.02 -3.62 -4.96
N VAL A 35 3.24 -3.33 -3.90
CA VAL A 35 1.78 -3.33 -3.96
C VAL A 35 1.27 -2.34 -5.00
N LEU A 36 1.83 -1.14 -5.05
CA LEU A 36 1.42 -0.12 -6.03
C LEU A 36 1.78 -0.48 -7.47
N ALA A 37 2.79 -1.34 -7.66
CA ALA A 37 3.20 -1.83 -8.97
C ALA A 37 2.25 -2.89 -9.54
N PHE A 38 1.38 -3.49 -8.70
CA PHE A 38 0.39 -4.46 -9.17
C PHE A 38 -0.72 -3.80 -9.97
N ASP A 39 -1.01 -4.39 -11.12
CA ASP A 39 -2.25 -4.11 -11.84
C ASP A 39 -3.30 -5.16 -11.44
N PHE A 40 -4.27 -4.73 -10.65
CA PHE A 40 -5.33 -5.62 -10.17
C PHE A 40 -6.37 -5.95 -11.26
N ASN A 41 -6.27 -5.34 -12.43
CA ASN A 41 -7.13 -5.59 -13.58
C ASN A 41 -6.56 -6.63 -14.54
N GLU A 42 -5.25 -6.90 -14.44
CA GLU A 42 -4.60 -7.94 -15.25
C GLU A 42 -4.70 -9.31 -14.59
N ALA A 43 -4.62 -10.36 -15.43
CA ALA A 43 -4.61 -11.73 -14.94
C ALA A 43 -3.43 -11.99 -13.99
N PRO A 44 -3.59 -12.83 -12.96
CA PRO A 44 -2.52 -13.15 -12.03
C PRO A 44 -1.31 -13.74 -12.77
N GLY A 45 -0.16 -13.08 -12.63
CA GLY A 45 1.10 -13.50 -13.27
C GLY A 45 1.88 -12.38 -13.98
N GLY A 46 1.32 -11.18 -14.10
CA GLY A 46 2.06 -10.02 -14.57
C GLY A 46 3.25 -9.73 -13.64
N ILE A 47 4.43 -9.51 -14.23
CA ILE A 47 5.64 -9.16 -13.48
C ILE A 47 5.55 -7.69 -13.12
N PRO A 48 5.37 -7.31 -11.85
CA PRO A 48 5.51 -5.91 -11.49
C PRO A 48 6.98 -5.54 -11.66
N THR A 49 7.23 -4.63 -12.54
CA THR A 49 8.51 -3.96 -12.62
C THR A 49 8.61 -3.06 -11.39
N VAL A 50 9.45 -3.42 -10.44
CA VAL A 50 9.76 -2.53 -9.31
C VAL A 50 10.53 -1.35 -9.88
N ASN A 51 9.80 -0.32 -10.28
CA ASN A 51 10.39 0.92 -10.71
C ASN A 51 10.85 1.70 -9.45
N PRO A 52 12.14 2.06 -9.32
CA PRO A 52 12.61 2.87 -8.20
C PRO A 52 11.87 4.20 -8.09
N ASP A 53 11.33 4.73 -9.16
CA ASP A 53 10.50 5.94 -9.15
C ASP A 53 9.19 5.76 -8.35
N ARG A 54 8.71 4.54 -8.20
CA ARG A 54 7.52 4.23 -7.39
C ARG A 54 7.71 4.52 -5.91
N ARG A 55 8.92 4.35 -5.39
CA ARG A 55 9.23 4.69 -3.99
C ARG A 55 9.06 6.18 -3.74
N GLN A 56 9.56 6.99 -4.66
CA GLN A 56 9.42 8.44 -4.59
C GLN A 56 7.96 8.87 -4.75
N GLU A 57 7.22 8.21 -5.63
CA GLU A 57 5.80 8.43 -5.81
C GLU A 57 5.01 8.13 -4.52
N VAL A 58 5.30 7.02 -3.83
CA VAL A 58 4.71 6.70 -2.53
C VAL A 58 4.94 7.83 -1.53
N LEU A 59 6.17 8.31 -1.43
CA LEU A 59 6.55 9.35 -0.46
C LEU A 59 5.90 10.70 -0.75
N SER A 60 5.72 11.04 -2.02
CA SER A 60 5.17 12.34 -2.41
C SER A 60 3.64 12.40 -2.41
N THR A 61 2.98 11.26 -2.65
CA THR A 61 1.53 11.23 -2.90
C THR A 61 0.70 11.56 -1.66
N CYS A 62 1.14 11.13 -0.48
CA CYS A 62 0.41 11.28 0.78
C CYS A 62 1.27 11.89 1.89
N SER A 63 2.19 12.79 1.55
CA SER A 63 3.22 13.31 2.45
C SER A 63 2.69 13.94 3.75
N SER A 64 1.45 14.45 3.75
CA SER A 64 0.82 15.01 4.95
C SER A 64 0.13 13.96 5.85
N LEU A 65 -0.19 12.80 5.30
CA LEU A 65 -0.93 11.74 6.00
C LEU A 65 -0.04 10.63 6.51
N ILE A 66 1.13 10.46 5.92
CA ILE A 66 2.06 9.39 6.25
C ILE A 66 3.40 9.95 6.72
N THR A 67 4.10 9.14 7.48
CA THR A 67 5.49 9.40 7.86
C THR A 67 6.35 8.18 7.59
N VAL A 68 7.62 8.41 7.32
CA VAL A 68 8.61 7.36 7.14
C VAL A 68 9.50 7.32 8.37
N VAL A 69 9.56 6.16 9.00
CA VAL A 69 10.37 5.94 10.20
C VAL A 69 11.50 4.98 9.84
N HIS A 70 12.69 5.31 10.30
CA HIS A 70 13.85 4.42 10.15
C HIS A 70 13.82 3.37 11.27
N ASP A 71 13.82 2.11 10.87
CA ASP A 71 13.92 0.97 11.77
C ASP A 71 15.17 0.14 11.38
N GLY A 72 16.29 0.44 11.99
CA GLY A 72 17.59 -0.09 11.57
C GLY A 72 17.92 0.36 10.13
N ASP A 73 18.20 -0.60 9.27
CA ASP A 73 18.48 -0.36 7.84
C ASP A 73 17.22 -0.26 6.97
N SER A 74 16.05 -0.43 7.58
CA SER A 74 14.77 -0.42 6.88
C SER A 74 14.04 0.91 7.05
N ARG A 75 13.28 1.30 6.04
CA ARG A 75 12.35 2.43 6.10
C ARG A 75 10.93 1.88 6.14
N VAL A 76 10.20 2.25 7.19
CA VAL A 76 8.84 1.80 7.44
C VAL A 76 7.89 2.97 7.23
N VAL A 77 6.80 2.74 6.53
CA VAL A 77 5.76 3.74 6.27
C VAL A 77 4.60 3.50 7.24
N GLN A 78 4.15 4.56 7.87
CA GLN A 78 2.99 4.51 8.77
C GLN A 78 2.21 5.82 8.70
N PHE A 79 1.00 5.83 9.26
CA PHE A 79 0.26 7.07 9.39
C PHE A 79 1.02 8.07 10.27
N SER A 80 0.97 9.35 9.91
CA SER A 80 1.58 10.43 10.69
C SER A 80 0.97 10.56 12.09
N HIS A 81 -0.30 10.18 12.25
CA HIS A 81 -1.02 10.12 13.51
C HIS A 81 -2.11 9.04 13.46
N PHE A 82 -2.40 8.39 14.59
CA PHE A 82 -3.43 7.34 14.65
C PHE A 82 -4.83 7.84 14.24
N SER A 83 -5.12 9.11 14.47
CA SER A 83 -6.39 9.72 14.10
C SER A 83 -6.64 9.74 12.58
N VAL A 84 -5.59 9.66 11.76
CA VAL A 84 -5.72 9.57 10.30
C VAL A 84 -6.43 8.27 9.93
N LYS A 85 -6.00 7.16 10.50
CA LYS A 85 -6.65 5.85 10.29
C LYS A 85 -8.11 5.87 10.73
N GLU A 86 -8.39 6.39 11.92
CA GLU A 86 -9.74 6.50 12.46
C GLU A 86 -10.63 7.35 11.55
N PHE A 87 -10.12 8.46 11.06
CA PHE A 87 -10.85 9.34 10.15
C PHE A 87 -11.17 8.66 8.81
N LEU A 88 -10.19 7.99 8.20
CA LEU A 88 -10.36 7.33 6.89
C LEU A 88 -11.37 6.17 6.94
N THR A 89 -11.49 5.51 8.08
CA THR A 89 -12.44 4.40 8.27
C THR A 89 -13.78 4.84 8.87
N SER A 90 -13.94 6.13 9.17
CA SER A 90 -15.11 6.66 9.85
C SER A 90 -16.34 6.75 8.95
N ASP A 91 -17.53 6.58 9.54
CA ASP A 91 -18.80 6.79 8.85
C ASP A 91 -19.01 8.24 8.41
N ARG A 92 -18.39 9.19 9.11
CA ARG A 92 -18.44 10.62 8.75
C ARG A 92 -17.86 10.85 7.36
N LEU A 93 -16.76 10.17 7.04
CA LEU A 93 -16.15 10.26 5.72
C LEU A 93 -16.98 9.52 4.66
N ALA A 94 -17.56 8.37 5.02
CA ALA A 94 -18.43 7.58 4.14
C ALA A 94 -19.67 8.36 3.70
N THR A 95 -20.26 9.15 4.62
CA THR A 95 -21.46 9.97 4.37
C THR A 95 -21.14 11.37 3.85
N GLY A 96 -19.87 11.71 3.70
CA GLY A 96 -19.42 12.98 3.15
C GLY A 96 -19.91 13.20 1.71
N VAL A 97 -20.14 14.47 1.36
CA VAL A 97 -20.59 14.85 0.02
C VAL A 97 -19.40 15.20 -0.86
N GLY A 98 -19.40 14.69 -2.11
CA GLY A 98 -18.42 15.03 -3.13
C GLY A 98 -17.11 14.25 -3.02
N ASP A 99 -16.01 14.90 -3.40
CA ASP A 99 -14.67 14.28 -3.51
C ASP A 99 -14.13 13.67 -2.20
N ILE A 100 -14.65 14.09 -1.05
CA ILE A 100 -14.16 13.62 0.26
C ILE A 100 -14.57 12.17 0.50
N SER A 101 -15.77 11.76 0.11
CA SER A 101 -16.26 10.39 0.30
C SER A 101 -15.45 9.35 -0.47
N PHE A 102 -14.78 9.76 -1.56
CA PHE A 102 -13.88 8.89 -2.32
C PHE A 102 -12.72 8.34 -1.46
N HIS A 103 -12.30 9.08 -0.46
CA HIS A 103 -11.19 8.69 0.41
C HIS A 103 -11.60 7.75 1.56
N HIS A 104 -12.90 7.49 1.74
CA HIS A 104 -13.36 6.52 2.72
C HIS A 104 -12.79 5.13 2.42
N ILE A 105 -12.27 4.48 3.46
CA ILE A 105 -11.64 3.15 3.35
C ILE A 105 -12.46 2.15 4.16
N PRO A 106 -13.36 1.39 3.52
CA PRO A 106 -13.99 0.26 4.16
C PRO A 106 -12.95 -0.84 4.42
N PRO A 107 -12.89 -1.44 5.63
CA PRO A 107 -11.88 -2.45 5.95
C PRO A 107 -11.92 -3.70 5.06
N ALA A 108 -13.10 -4.19 4.72
CA ALA A 108 -13.25 -5.42 3.95
C ALA A 108 -12.62 -5.34 2.53
N PRO A 109 -12.90 -4.33 1.70
CA PRO A 109 -12.21 -4.15 0.43
C PRO A 109 -10.70 -3.93 0.59
N ALA A 110 -10.27 -3.23 1.64
CA ALA A 110 -8.85 -2.99 1.92
C ALA A 110 -8.12 -4.30 2.22
N HIS A 111 -8.70 -5.18 3.04
CA HIS A 111 -8.16 -6.52 3.28
C HIS A 111 -8.06 -7.34 1.99
N THR A 112 -9.07 -7.26 1.14
CA THR A 112 -9.07 -7.96 -0.15
C THR A 112 -7.92 -7.52 -1.04
N ILE A 113 -7.67 -6.21 -1.15
CA ILE A 113 -6.58 -5.65 -1.95
C ILE A 113 -5.22 -6.15 -1.43
N LEU A 114 -4.98 -6.06 -0.13
CA LEU A 114 -3.72 -6.52 0.45
C LEU A 114 -3.53 -8.03 0.31
N ALA A 115 -4.59 -8.81 0.52
CA ALA A 115 -4.57 -10.26 0.34
C ALA A 115 -4.28 -10.65 -1.11
N GLN A 116 -4.90 -10.00 -2.09
CA GLN A 116 -4.64 -10.25 -3.50
C GLN A 116 -3.19 -9.95 -3.87
N ALA A 117 -2.63 -8.85 -3.39
CA ALA A 117 -1.22 -8.51 -3.61
C ALA A 117 -0.29 -9.57 -3.01
N CYS A 118 -0.52 -9.99 -1.77
CA CYS A 118 0.25 -11.03 -1.09
C CYS A 118 0.18 -12.38 -1.82
N LEU A 119 -1.01 -12.82 -2.18
CA LEU A 119 -1.20 -14.08 -2.91
C LEU A 119 -0.55 -14.04 -4.28
N SER A 120 -0.66 -12.94 -4.99
CA SER A 120 -0.04 -12.77 -6.31
C SER A 120 1.48 -12.93 -6.27
N VAL A 121 2.11 -12.47 -5.19
CA VAL A 121 3.56 -12.66 -4.99
C VAL A 121 3.88 -14.11 -4.65
N LEU A 122 3.16 -14.71 -3.69
CA LEU A 122 3.43 -16.07 -3.24
C LEU A 122 3.18 -17.14 -4.30
N LEU A 123 2.23 -16.89 -5.20
CA LEU A 123 1.88 -17.83 -6.28
C LEU A 123 2.79 -17.72 -7.50
N ARG A 124 3.79 -16.84 -7.49
CA ARG A 124 4.72 -16.74 -8.60
C ARG A 124 5.58 -17.99 -8.69
N PRO A 125 5.68 -18.59 -9.87
CA PRO A 125 6.65 -19.65 -10.10
C PRO A 125 8.05 -19.04 -10.07
N ASP A 126 8.82 -19.34 -9.05
CA ASP A 126 10.21 -18.93 -8.94
C ASP A 126 10.99 -20.09 -8.33
N ASP A 127 11.95 -20.63 -9.08
CA ASP A 127 12.82 -21.72 -8.66
C ASP A 127 13.99 -21.24 -7.77
N THR A 128 13.99 -19.96 -7.41
CA THR A 128 15.04 -19.40 -6.55
C THR A 128 14.83 -19.77 -5.10
N MET A 129 15.95 -19.85 -4.36
CA MET A 129 15.89 -20.07 -2.92
C MET A 129 15.10 -18.94 -2.22
N TRP A 130 14.37 -19.29 -1.18
CA TRP A 130 13.49 -18.34 -0.43
C TRP A 130 14.19 -17.02 -0.08
N GLY A 131 15.46 -17.08 0.36
CA GLY A 131 16.23 -15.87 0.70
C GLY A 131 16.41 -14.91 -0.49
N ALA A 132 16.71 -15.43 -1.66
CA ALA A 132 16.83 -14.63 -2.88
C ALA A 132 15.45 -14.14 -3.37
N PHE A 133 14.44 -14.97 -3.21
CA PHE A 133 13.05 -14.62 -3.55
C PHE A 133 12.53 -13.42 -2.76
N VAL A 134 12.69 -13.41 -1.43
CA VAL A 134 12.25 -12.28 -0.59
C VAL A 134 13.05 -11.01 -0.79
N GLN A 135 14.29 -11.11 -1.27
CA GLN A 135 15.06 -9.93 -1.67
C GLN A 135 14.53 -9.32 -2.97
N ARG A 136 14.15 -10.18 -3.91
CA ARG A 136 13.56 -9.75 -5.18
C ARG A 136 12.13 -9.25 -5.03
N PHE A 137 11.36 -9.88 -4.14
CA PHE A 137 9.96 -9.57 -3.86
C PHE A 137 9.76 -9.29 -2.37
N PRO A 138 10.01 -8.06 -1.90
CA PRO A 138 9.90 -7.71 -0.47
C PRO A 138 8.54 -8.04 0.16
N LEU A 139 7.47 -7.90 -0.60
CA LEU A 139 6.11 -8.20 -0.13
C LEU A 139 5.93 -9.69 0.24
N ALA A 140 6.72 -10.60 -0.35
CA ALA A 140 6.68 -12.02 0.00
C ALA A 140 7.04 -12.24 1.47
N LYS A 141 7.98 -11.47 2.01
CA LYS A 141 8.33 -11.53 3.42
C LYS A 141 7.17 -11.10 4.33
N TYR A 142 6.42 -10.08 3.92
CA TYR A 142 5.21 -9.69 4.65
C TYR A 142 4.14 -10.77 4.58
N ALA A 143 3.91 -11.32 3.39
CA ALA A 143 2.86 -12.30 3.14
C ALA A 143 3.08 -13.64 3.87
N SER A 144 4.32 -13.96 4.26
CA SER A 144 4.67 -15.19 4.96
C SER A 144 4.46 -15.15 6.49
N HIS A 145 4.08 -14.01 7.02
CA HIS A 145 3.76 -13.82 8.44
C HIS A 145 2.25 -13.87 8.68
#